data_a6c0122276ee4543e86cd8cef0eb0ab8
#
_entry.id   a6c0122276ee4543e86cd8cef0eb0ab8
#
_cell.length_a   1.000
_cell.length_b   1.000
_cell.length_c   1.000
_cell.angle_alpha   90.00
_cell.angle_beta   90.00
_cell.angle_gamma   90.00
#
_symmetry.space_group_name_H-M   'P 1'
#
loop_
_entity.id
_entity.type
_entity.pdbx_description
1 polymer ?
#
loop_
_entity_poly.entity_id
_entity_poly.type
_entity_poly.pdbx_seq_one_letter_code
_entity_poly.pdbx_strand_id
1 'polypeptide(L)'
;MELVQSRIVTDDVERLAAFYARLVGVPVTLNEYYVEVTAGRMSVGFSKRRYTEYHPNSPAAAPDGEGAGARERRPEVILDFLADDVDAEYERIKALGVEWVLPPTTQPWGNRSMVFRDPEGNLVNVFSRGRTA
;
A
#
# COMPACT_ATOMS: atom_id res chain seq x y z
N MET A 1 17.75 -17.08 -0.39
CA MET A 1 16.32 -16.77 -0.46
C MET A 1 16.13 -15.28 -0.23
N GLU A 2 15.34 -14.61 -1.05
CA GLU A 2 15.16 -13.15 -1.00
C GLU A 2 13.69 -12.80 -1.19
N LEU A 3 13.15 -11.98 -0.30
CA LEU A 3 11.80 -11.43 -0.46
C LEU A 3 11.89 -10.23 -1.40
N VAL A 4 11.26 -10.34 -2.58
CA VAL A 4 11.41 -9.31 -3.61
C VAL A 4 10.14 -8.49 -3.85
N GLN A 5 8.99 -8.95 -3.39
CA GLN A 5 7.73 -8.27 -3.68
C GLN A 5 6.67 -8.61 -2.63
N SER A 6 5.85 -7.61 -2.30
CA SER A 6 4.58 -7.80 -1.63
C SER A 6 3.46 -7.65 -2.65
N ARG A 7 2.39 -8.42 -2.50
CA ARG A 7 1.26 -8.37 -3.43
C ARG A 7 -0.02 -8.09 -2.68
N ILE A 8 -0.80 -7.15 -3.21
CA ILE A 8 -2.12 -6.80 -2.67
C ILE A 8 -3.16 -7.23 -3.69
N VAL A 9 -4.11 -8.02 -3.26
CA VAL A 9 -5.25 -8.42 -4.10
C VAL A 9 -6.33 -7.36 -3.95
N THR A 10 -6.82 -6.89 -5.08
CA THR A 10 -7.80 -5.79 -5.11
C THR A 10 -8.83 -6.03 -6.21
N ASP A 11 -10.00 -5.46 -6.03
CA ASP A 11 -11.04 -5.46 -7.06
C ASP A 11 -10.82 -4.33 -8.08
N ASP A 12 -9.96 -3.34 -7.76
CA ASP A 12 -9.67 -2.21 -8.65
C ASP A 12 -8.17 -1.95 -8.71
N VAL A 13 -7.50 -2.73 -9.55
CA VAL A 13 -6.03 -2.66 -9.71
C VAL A 13 -5.59 -1.28 -10.18
N GLU A 14 -6.28 -0.71 -11.17
CA GLU A 14 -5.87 0.56 -11.76
C GLU A 14 -5.90 1.70 -10.76
N ARG A 15 -6.96 1.80 -9.97
CA ARG A 15 -7.10 2.86 -8.98
C ARG A 15 -6.03 2.73 -7.89
N LEU A 16 -5.86 1.53 -7.35
CA LEU A 16 -4.92 1.32 -6.26
C LEU A 16 -3.47 1.50 -6.73
N ALA A 17 -3.13 0.94 -7.89
CA ALA A 17 -1.78 1.10 -8.44
C ALA A 17 -1.47 2.55 -8.80
N ALA A 18 -2.44 3.29 -9.35
CA ALA A 18 -2.25 4.70 -9.67
C ALA A 18 -1.97 5.52 -8.40
N PHE A 19 -2.67 5.22 -7.31
CA PHE A 19 -2.41 5.89 -6.03
C PHE A 19 -0.95 5.67 -5.58
N TYR A 20 -0.50 4.41 -5.57
CA TYR A 20 0.85 4.11 -5.11
C TYR A 20 1.92 4.63 -6.05
N ALA A 21 1.66 4.64 -7.36
CA ALA A 21 2.59 5.24 -8.33
C ALA A 21 2.76 6.74 -8.06
N ARG A 22 1.67 7.44 -7.74
CA ARG A 22 1.72 8.86 -7.39
C ARG A 22 2.41 9.08 -6.04
N LEU A 23 2.13 8.23 -5.07
CA LEU A 23 2.77 8.30 -3.76
C LEU A 23 4.29 8.15 -3.87
N VAL A 24 4.73 7.15 -4.61
CA VAL A 24 6.16 6.87 -4.79
C VAL A 24 6.81 7.85 -5.78
N GLY A 25 6.02 8.35 -6.72
CA GLY A 25 6.52 9.27 -7.75
C GLY A 25 7.16 8.56 -8.93
N VAL A 26 6.62 7.41 -9.33
CA VAL A 26 7.13 6.64 -10.46
C VAL A 26 6.05 6.46 -11.52
N PRO A 27 6.41 6.40 -12.81
CA PRO A 27 5.44 6.11 -13.86
C PRO A 27 5.11 4.62 -13.87
N VAL A 28 3.86 4.30 -14.20
CA VAL A 28 3.42 2.91 -14.40
C VAL A 28 2.46 2.87 -15.59
N THR A 29 2.39 1.71 -16.24
CA THR A 29 1.37 1.45 -17.25
C THR A 29 0.24 0.69 -16.57
N LEU A 30 -0.94 1.32 -16.51
CA LEU A 30 -2.09 0.73 -15.83
C LEU A 30 -2.78 -0.31 -16.70
N ASN A 31 -3.24 -1.39 -16.06
CA ASN A 31 -4.15 -2.35 -16.65
C ASN A 31 -5.00 -2.95 -15.52
N GLU A 32 -6.04 -3.67 -15.89
CA GLU A 32 -7.00 -4.15 -14.91
C GLU A 32 -6.59 -5.43 -14.18
N TYR A 33 -5.51 -6.09 -14.60
CA TYR A 33 -5.15 -7.41 -14.07
C TYR A 33 -4.02 -7.40 -13.07
N TYR A 34 -2.94 -6.71 -13.39
CA TYR A 34 -1.75 -6.69 -12.54
C TYR A 34 -0.88 -5.49 -12.89
N VAL A 35 -0.52 -4.71 -11.86
CA VAL A 35 0.41 -3.60 -12.00
C VAL A 35 1.41 -3.69 -10.86
N GLU A 36 2.67 -3.43 -11.16
CA GLU A 36 3.75 -3.43 -10.18
C GLU A 36 4.30 -2.03 -10.03
N VAL A 37 4.44 -1.57 -8.79
CA VAL A 37 5.05 -0.29 -8.46
C VAL A 37 6.35 -0.56 -7.72
N THR A 38 7.45 -0.12 -8.29
CA THR A 38 8.77 -0.28 -7.66
C THR A 38 9.08 0.93 -6.80
N ALA A 39 9.41 0.69 -5.54
CA ALA A 39 9.76 1.71 -4.58
C ALA A 39 11.09 1.31 -3.92
N GLY A 40 12.19 1.93 -4.37
CA GLY A 40 13.52 1.55 -3.90
C GLY A 40 13.90 0.15 -4.38
N ARG A 41 14.23 -0.74 -3.44
CA ARG A 41 14.69 -2.10 -3.74
C ARG A 41 13.57 -3.13 -3.79
N MET A 42 12.36 -2.74 -3.39
CA MET A 42 11.23 -3.65 -3.38
C MET A 42 10.12 -3.12 -4.26
N SER A 43 9.22 -3.99 -4.62
CA SER A 43 8.03 -3.60 -5.34
C SER A 43 6.78 -4.08 -4.63
N VAL A 44 5.67 -3.38 -4.92
CA VAL A 44 4.33 -3.80 -4.52
C VAL A 44 3.57 -4.15 -5.79
N GLY A 45 3.05 -5.34 -5.85
CA GLY A 45 2.21 -5.78 -6.95
C GLY A 45 0.74 -5.63 -6.57
N PHE A 46 -0.07 -5.20 -7.50
CA PHE A 46 -1.52 -5.09 -7.32
C PHE A 46 -2.17 -6.04 -8.32
N SER A 47 -2.84 -7.07 -7.78
CA SER A 47 -3.41 -8.16 -8.57
C SER A 47 -4.92 -8.15 -8.45
N LYS A 48 -5.60 -8.32 -9.58
CA LYS A 48 -7.03 -8.53 -9.56
C LYS A 48 -7.38 -9.82 -8.83
N ARG A 49 -8.45 -9.78 -8.05
CA ARG A 49 -8.88 -10.96 -7.28
C ARG A 49 -9.03 -12.20 -8.15
N ARG A 50 -9.58 -12.05 -9.34
CA ARG A 50 -9.78 -13.16 -10.27
C ARG A 50 -8.49 -13.72 -10.87
N TYR A 51 -7.40 -12.97 -10.81
CA TYR A 51 -6.12 -13.47 -11.29
C TYR A 51 -5.65 -14.70 -10.51
N THR A 52 -6.02 -14.78 -9.23
CA THR A 52 -5.68 -15.91 -8.37
C THR A 52 -6.56 -17.14 -8.60
N GLU A 53 -7.66 -16.99 -9.35
CA GLU A 53 -8.52 -18.13 -9.70
C GLU A 53 -7.83 -19.14 -10.63
N TYR A 54 -6.76 -18.74 -11.29
CA TYR A 54 -5.96 -19.65 -12.11
C TYR A 54 -5.16 -20.67 -11.29
N HIS A 55 -5.16 -20.52 -9.97
CA HIS A 55 -4.56 -21.50 -9.08
C HIS A 55 -5.68 -22.34 -8.45
N PRO A 56 -5.82 -23.64 -8.84
CA PRO A 56 -6.98 -24.43 -8.45
C PRO A 56 -7.24 -24.55 -6.95
N ASN A 57 -6.21 -24.36 -6.13
CA ASN A 57 -6.32 -24.47 -4.67
C ASN A 57 -6.30 -23.11 -3.98
N SER A 58 -6.51 -22.03 -4.74
CA SER A 58 -6.51 -20.69 -4.15
C SER A 58 -7.80 -20.42 -3.39
N PRO A 59 -7.72 -19.87 -2.17
CA PRO A 59 -8.91 -19.42 -1.45
C PRO A 59 -9.72 -18.35 -2.20
N ALA A 60 -9.10 -17.65 -3.15
CA ALA A 60 -9.76 -16.65 -3.96
C ALA A 60 -10.76 -17.23 -4.96
N ALA A 61 -10.73 -18.55 -5.20
CA ALA A 61 -11.72 -19.23 -6.03
C ALA A 61 -13.03 -19.53 -5.28
N ALA A 62 -13.15 -19.10 -4.01
CA ALA A 62 -14.36 -19.31 -3.22
C ALA A 62 -15.57 -18.58 -3.83
N PRO A 63 -16.78 -19.14 -3.69
CA PRO A 63 -18.00 -18.48 -4.17
C PRO A 63 -18.18 -17.07 -3.62
N ASP A 64 -18.79 -16.20 -4.44
CA ASP A 64 -18.96 -14.78 -4.12
C ASP A 64 -19.64 -14.50 -2.78
N GLY A 65 -20.55 -15.38 -2.33
CA GLY A 65 -21.23 -15.21 -1.05
C GLY A 65 -20.30 -15.27 0.16
N GLU A 66 -19.24 -16.04 0.07
CA GLU A 66 -18.24 -16.12 1.14
C GLU A 66 -17.24 -14.96 1.05
N GLY A 67 -17.04 -14.43 -0.16
CA GLY A 67 -16.14 -13.31 -0.38
C GLY A 67 -16.62 -12.02 0.28
N ALA A 68 -17.94 -11.79 0.37
CA ALA A 68 -18.49 -10.60 0.99
C ALA A 68 -18.21 -10.56 2.50
N GLY A 69 -18.37 -11.69 3.20
CA GLY A 69 -18.04 -11.77 4.62
C GLY A 69 -16.54 -11.72 4.88
N ALA A 70 -15.74 -12.26 3.98
CA ALA A 70 -14.29 -12.26 4.10
C ALA A 70 -13.71 -10.84 3.93
N ARG A 71 -14.36 -9.97 3.15
CA ARG A 71 -13.90 -8.59 2.95
C ARG A 71 -13.94 -7.78 4.24
N GLU A 72 -14.95 -7.99 5.07
CA GLU A 72 -15.09 -7.27 6.33
C GLU A 72 -14.06 -7.72 7.36
N ARG A 73 -13.53 -8.94 7.22
CA ARG A 73 -12.58 -9.55 8.15
C ARG A 73 -11.17 -9.63 7.59
N ARG A 74 -10.92 -8.99 6.45
CA ARG A 74 -9.62 -8.97 5.81
C ARG A 74 -8.59 -8.31 6.75
N PRO A 75 -7.44 -8.97 7.02
CA PRO A 75 -6.38 -8.33 7.79
C PRO A 75 -5.95 -7.03 7.12
N GLU A 76 -5.66 -6.03 7.92
CA GLU A 76 -5.10 -4.79 7.39
C GLU A 76 -3.68 -5.03 6.90
N VAL A 77 -3.39 -4.50 5.72
CA VAL A 77 -2.02 -4.43 5.22
C VAL A 77 -1.44 -3.10 5.67
N ILE A 78 -0.21 -3.12 6.14
CA ILE A 78 0.54 -1.93 6.49
C ILE A 78 1.77 -1.89 5.59
N LEU A 79 1.93 -0.82 4.84
CA LEU A 79 3.12 -0.59 4.03
C LEU A 79 3.95 0.51 4.67
N ASP A 80 5.21 0.21 4.92
CA ASP A 80 6.16 1.14 5.52
C ASP A 80 7.08 1.73 4.46
N PHE A 81 7.13 3.05 4.38
CA PHE A 81 8.00 3.78 3.46
C PHE A 81 8.99 4.63 4.27
N LEU A 82 10.25 4.48 3.97
CA LEU A 82 11.30 5.31 4.55
C LEU A 82 11.44 6.59 3.72
N ALA A 83 11.40 7.74 4.37
CA ALA A 83 11.59 9.03 3.74
C ALA A 83 12.71 9.79 4.46
N ASP A 84 13.36 10.70 3.76
CA ASP A 84 14.39 11.54 4.36
C ASP A 84 13.77 12.62 5.24
N ASP A 85 12.63 13.17 4.83
CA ASP A 85 11.96 14.28 5.51
C ASP A 85 10.46 14.07 5.47
N VAL A 86 9.90 13.59 6.59
CA VAL A 86 8.47 13.30 6.71
C VAL A 86 7.63 14.55 6.53
N ASP A 87 8.04 15.70 7.06
CA ASP A 87 7.27 16.93 6.94
C ASP A 87 7.18 17.43 5.50
N ALA A 88 8.25 17.28 4.73
CA ALA A 88 8.24 17.61 3.30
C ALA A 88 7.30 16.68 2.54
N GLU A 89 7.34 15.39 2.83
CA GLU A 89 6.44 14.41 2.24
C GLU A 89 4.98 14.67 2.64
N TYR A 90 4.74 15.12 3.86
CA TYR A 90 3.40 15.46 4.33
C TYR A 90 2.77 16.53 3.44
N GLU A 91 3.51 17.58 3.12
CA GLU A 91 3.00 18.65 2.26
C GLU A 91 2.61 18.13 0.88
N ARG A 92 3.42 17.23 0.31
CA ARG A 92 3.15 16.62 -0.98
C ARG A 92 1.95 15.67 -0.93
N ILE A 93 1.88 14.84 0.12
CA ILE A 93 0.86 13.80 0.25
C ILE A 93 -0.52 14.39 0.58
N LYS A 94 -0.58 15.54 1.24
CA LYS A 94 -1.87 16.22 1.44
C LYS A 94 -2.63 16.43 0.12
N ALA A 95 -1.91 16.67 -0.97
CA ALA A 95 -2.53 16.89 -2.28
C ALA A 95 -3.14 15.60 -2.87
N LEU A 96 -2.82 14.43 -2.33
CA LEU A 96 -3.41 13.16 -2.78
C LEU A 96 -4.80 12.92 -2.20
N GLY A 97 -5.23 13.70 -1.21
CA GLY A 97 -6.56 13.58 -0.62
C GLY A 97 -6.75 12.33 0.23
N VAL A 98 -5.71 11.92 0.96
CA VAL A 98 -5.75 10.70 1.77
C VAL A 98 -6.55 10.89 3.06
N GLU A 99 -7.03 9.78 3.60
CA GLU A 99 -7.62 9.75 4.94
C GLU A 99 -6.51 9.62 5.98
N TRP A 100 -6.32 10.68 6.78
CA TRP A 100 -5.26 10.72 7.78
C TRP A 100 -5.63 9.92 9.02
N VAL A 101 -4.68 9.13 9.52
CA VAL A 101 -4.79 8.42 10.80
C VAL A 101 -3.91 9.10 11.84
N LEU A 102 -2.69 9.48 11.46
CA LEU A 102 -1.75 10.15 12.35
C LEU A 102 -0.97 11.19 11.54
N PRO A 103 -1.06 12.48 11.88
CA PRO A 103 -0.23 13.49 11.23
C PRO A 103 1.23 13.31 11.65
N PRO A 104 2.18 14.02 10.99
CA PRO A 104 3.59 13.93 11.36
C PRO A 104 3.80 14.07 12.85
N THR A 105 4.40 13.06 13.47
CA THR A 105 4.56 12.95 14.92
C THR A 105 5.92 12.33 15.23
N THR A 106 6.66 12.94 16.13
CA THR A 106 7.89 12.32 16.63
C THR A 106 7.54 11.29 17.68
N GLN A 107 7.91 10.06 17.41
CA GLN A 107 7.61 8.94 18.29
C GLN A 107 8.58 8.89 19.48
N PRO A 108 8.19 8.26 20.61
CA PRO A 108 9.06 8.19 21.78
C PRO A 108 10.42 7.54 21.51
N TRP A 109 10.51 6.66 20.51
CA TRP A 109 11.78 6.01 20.14
C TRP A 109 12.60 6.83 19.13
N GLY A 110 12.16 8.05 18.79
CA GLY A 110 12.93 9.00 17.99
C GLY A 110 12.56 9.13 16.53
N ASN A 111 11.90 8.14 15.94
CA ASN A 111 11.44 8.23 14.56
C ASN A 111 10.33 9.27 14.43
N ARG A 112 10.28 9.93 13.28
CA ARG A 112 9.14 10.77 12.94
C ARG A 112 8.27 10.03 11.94
N SER A 113 6.97 9.93 12.22
CA SER A 113 6.04 9.08 11.46
C SER A 113 4.77 9.82 11.11
N MET A 114 4.16 9.44 10.01
CA MET A 114 2.78 9.80 9.69
C MET A 114 2.09 8.57 9.11
N VAL A 115 0.80 8.42 9.38
CA VAL A 115 0.03 7.27 8.94
C VAL A 115 -1.25 7.75 8.27
N PHE A 116 -1.58 7.16 7.14
CA PHE A 116 -2.81 7.43 6.43
C PHE A 116 -3.31 6.16 5.74
N ARG A 117 -4.52 6.23 5.19
CA ARG A 117 -5.11 5.08 4.49
C ARG A 117 -5.00 5.26 2.99
N ASP A 118 -4.79 4.15 2.30
CA ASP A 118 -4.88 4.11 0.85
C ASP A 118 -6.37 4.08 0.43
N PRO A 119 -6.68 4.14 -0.88
CA PRO A 119 -8.08 4.16 -1.33
C PRO A 119 -8.92 2.96 -0.90
N GLU A 120 -8.30 1.86 -0.51
CA GLU A 120 -9.00 0.66 -0.06
C GLU A 120 -8.93 0.45 1.44
N GLY A 121 -8.41 1.43 2.17
CA GLY A 121 -8.36 1.41 3.63
C GLY A 121 -7.13 0.75 4.23
N ASN A 122 -6.17 0.31 3.42
CA ASN A 122 -4.92 -0.21 3.95
C ASN A 122 -4.09 0.91 4.57
N LEU A 123 -3.31 0.59 5.59
CA LEU A 123 -2.49 1.57 6.27
C LEU A 123 -1.17 1.80 5.53
N VAL A 124 -0.80 3.07 5.42
CA VAL A 124 0.50 3.49 4.89
C VAL A 124 1.20 4.28 5.99
N ASN A 125 2.38 3.83 6.35
CA ASN A 125 3.24 4.52 7.30
C ASN A 125 4.44 5.10 6.54
N VAL A 126 4.62 6.42 6.63
CA VAL A 126 5.81 7.08 6.10
C VAL A 126 6.61 7.58 7.29
N PHE A 127 7.86 7.19 7.36
CA PHE A 127 8.68 7.52 8.51
C PHE A 127 10.10 7.92 8.11
N SER A 128 10.72 8.74 8.95
CA SER A 128 12.14 9.02 8.89
C SER A 128 12.78 8.53 10.18
N ARG A 129 14.03 8.11 10.07
CA ARG A 129 14.77 7.67 11.24
C ARG A 129 15.18 8.87 12.07
N GLY A 130 15.09 8.72 13.38
CA GLY A 130 15.53 9.76 14.29
C GLY A 130 17.02 10.03 14.12
N ARG A 131 17.40 11.30 14.28
CA ARG A 131 18.81 11.64 14.33
C ARG A 131 19.36 11.13 15.66
N THR A 132 20.35 10.26 15.58
CA THR A 132 21.16 9.95 16.74
C THR A 132 21.99 11.19 17.05
N ALA A 133 21.75 11.75 18.21
CA ALA A 133 22.54 12.87 18.69
C ALA A 133 23.99 12.44 18.89
#